data_fae3552aa2ee47897eab15d58cce5236
#
_entry.id   fae3552aa2ee47897eab15d58cce5236
#
_cell.length_a   1.000
_cell.length_b   1.000
_cell.length_c   1.000
_cell.angle_alpha   90.00
_cell.angle_beta   90.00
_cell.angle_gamma   90.00
#
_symmetry.space_group_name_H-M   'P 1'
#
loop_
_entity.id
_entity.type
_entity.pdbx_description
1 polymer ?
#
loop_
_entity_poly.entity_id
_entity_poly.type
_entity_poly.pdbx_seq_one_letter_code
_entity_poly.pdbx_strand_id
1 'polypeptide(L)'
;MSTSKNSLANKAQAWSARFNEPVDELVQRYTASIGFDQRFALVDIAGSLAHAEMLATQKIISAQDLADIQKGMAQIKTEIESGQFEWQLALEDVHLNIEARLTALVGDAGKRLHTGRSRNDQVATDLRLWLRGSVDEISATLKTLRIALLDLAEKHAGTIMPGHTHLQVAQPITFGHHLMAYYEMFSRDASRLVDLRARFNRLPLGAAALAGTTYPIDREQVARTLGFDGICNNSLDAVSDRDFAIEFCAFASILMMHVSRLSEELVLWLSPRFGFIDLPDRFCTGSSIMPQKKNPDVPELARGKTGRVYGDLISLLTLMKSQPLAYNKDNQEDKEPLFDAVDTVQDTLRIFADMIPYIEVKADVMKAAAEEGFATATDLADYLVKKGLAFRDAHEAVAHAVKACVGRNCMLTDLSLSELRFACGLDNRPELMGDDVFALLTVDGSVNSRQHAGGTAPSQVLSAIKRGRADL
;
A
#
# COMPACT_ATOMS: atom_id res chain seq x y z
N MET A 1 60.00 -9.33 -4.67
CA MET A 1 59.00 -8.28 -4.80
C MET A 1 57.61 -8.96 -4.60
N SER A 2 57.09 -8.86 -3.39
CA SER A 2 55.76 -9.43 -3.05
C SER A 2 54.72 -8.44 -3.50
N THR A 3 54.11 -8.69 -4.65
CA THR A 3 52.88 -7.98 -5.04
C THR A 3 51.77 -8.43 -4.14
N SER A 4 51.17 -7.52 -3.43
CA SER A 4 50.05 -7.72 -2.48
C SER A 4 48.92 -8.51 -3.16
N LYS A 5 48.72 -9.76 -2.69
CA LYS A 5 47.60 -10.64 -3.09
C LYS A 5 46.28 -10.26 -2.45
N ASN A 6 46.04 -9.01 -2.10
CA ASN A 6 44.95 -8.58 -1.26
C ASN A 6 43.81 -7.85 -2.00
N SER A 7 43.70 -7.91 -3.32
CA SER A 7 42.56 -7.35 -4.05
C SER A 7 41.77 -8.44 -4.75
N LEU A 8 40.49 -8.58 -4.38
CA LEU A 8 39.50 -9.33 -5.15
C LEU A 8 39.08 -8.43 -6.33
N ALA A 9 39.69 -8.65 -7.51
CA ALA A 9 39.43 -7.81 -8.67
C ALA A 9 38.23 -8.28 -9.51
N ASN A 10 37.83 -9.51 -9.33
CA ASN A 10 36.63 -10.08 -10.01
C ASN A 10 36.12 -11.34 -9.29
N LYS A 11 34.90 -11.78 -9.64
CA LYS A 11 34.27 -13.00 -9.13
C LYS A 11 35.12 -14.26 -9.27
N ALA A 12 35.87 -14.37 -10.34
CA ALA A 12 36.77 -15.53 -10.61
C ALA A 12 37.83 -15.68 -9.52
N GLN A 13 38.36 -14.60 -8.96
CA GLN A 13 39.35 -14.65 -7.87
C GLN A 13 38.72 -15.06 -6.53
N ALA A 14 37.43 -14.82 -6.33
CA ALA A 14 36.75 -15.18 -5.10
C ALA A 14 36.40 -16.67 -5.02
N TRP A 15 35.96 -17.32 -6.15
CA TRP A 15 35.36 -18.65 -6.10
C TRP A 15 35.80 -19.64 -7.17
N SER A 16 36.75 -19.30 -8.04
CA SER A 16 36.98 -20.04 -9.29
C SER A 16 38.30 -20.82 -9.37
N ALA A 17 38.93 -21.16 -8.25
CA ALA A 17 40.15 -21.97 -8.26
C ALA A 17 39.96 -23.34 -8.96
N ARG A 18 38.72 -23.79 -9.15
CA ARG A 18 38.39 -25.02 -9.87
C ARG A 18 38.26 -24.84 -11.40
N PHE A 19 38.00 -23.62 -11.87
CA PHE A 19 37.72 -23.37 -13.28
C PHE A 19 39.00 -22.92 -14.04
N ASN A 20 39.17 -23.39 -15.26
CA ASN A 20 40.34 -23.13 -16.08
C ASN A 20 40.17 -21.94 -17.03
N GLU A 21 38.93 -21.42 -17.16
CA GLU A 21 38.60 -20.33 -18.07
C GLU A 21 37.98 -19.17 -17.31
N PRO A 22 38.23 -17.91 -17.71
CA PRO A 22 37.56 -16.76 -17.16
C PRO A 22 36.09 -16.76 -17.56
N VAL A 23 35.22 -16.12 -16.74
CA VAL A 23 33.82 -15.92 -17.07
C VAL A 23 33.68 -14.96 -18.25
N ASP A 24 32.89 -15.33 -19.25
CA ASP A 24 32.59 -14.51 -20.42
C ASP A 24 31.91 -13.17 -20.03
N GLU A 25 32.23 -12.09 -20.74
CA GLU A 25 31.68 -10.76 -20.45
C GLU A 25 30.14 -10.71 -20.54
N LEU A 26 29.56 -11.41 -21.53
CA LEU A 26 28.10 -11.48 -21.67
C LEU A 26 27.46 -12.22 -20.48
N VAL A 27 28.12 -13.30 -20.03
CA VAL A 27 27.65 -14.05 -18.85
C VAL A 27 27.76 -13.19 -17.59
N GLN A 28 28.87 -12.44 -17.41
CA GLN A 28 29.01 -11.52 -16.28
C GLN A 28 27.86 -10.49 -16.25
N ARG A 29 27.57 -9.85 -17.38
CA ARG A 29 26.50 -8.87 -17.50
C ARG A 29 25.13 -9.48 -17.29
N TYR A 30 24.89 -10.70 -17.80
CA TYR A 30 23.60 -11.40 -17.69
C TYR A 30 23.31 -11.88 -16.27
N THR A 31 24.34 -12.25 -15.51
CA THR A 31 24.19 -12.83 -14.17
C THR A 31 24.38 -11.82 -13.03
N ALA A 32 24.88 -10.62 -13.30
CA ALA A 32 25.09 -9.60 -12.28
C ALA A 32 23.79 -8.99 -11.81
N SER A 33 23.72 -8.72 -10.50
CA SER A 33 22.59 -8.06 -9.83
C SER A 33 22.91 -6.66 -9.31
N ILE A 34 24.20 -6.24 -9.38
CA ILE A 34 24.64 -4.96 -8.82
C ILE A 34 23.86 -3.74 -9.35
N GLY A 35 23.28 -3.83 -10.55
CA GLY A 35 22.47 -2.76 -11.12
C GLY A 35 21.23 -2.41 -10.30
N PHE A 36 20.69 -3.34 -9.54
CA PHE A 36 19.48 -3.15 -8.72
C PHE A 36 19.68 -3.48 -7.24
N ASP A 37 20.57 -4.43 -6.86
CA ASP A 37 20.74 -4.88 -5.48
C ASP A 37 21.62 -3.96 -4.61
N GLN A 38 22.29 -2.97 -5.18
CA GLN A 38 22.97 -1.91 -4.42
C GLN A 38 22.05 -1.21 -3.40
N ARG A 39 20.72 -1.31 -3.57
CA ARG A 39 19.71 -0.85 -2.60
C ARG A 39 19.84 -1.54 -1.24
N PHE A 40 20.44 -2.71 -1.17
CA PHE A 40 20.69 -3.45 0.07
C PHE A 40 21.94 -3.02 0.82
N ALA A 41 22.79 -2.16 0.26
CA ALA A 41 24.12 -1.88 0.80
C ALA A 41 24.14 -1.57 2.31
N LEU A 42 23.21 -0.74 2.79
CA LEU A 42 23.17 -0.35 4.21
C LEU A 42 22.66 -1.49 5.12
N VAL A 43 21.72 -2.30 4.65
CA VAL A 43 21.22 -3.46 5.41
C VAL A 43 22.22 -4.62 5.38
N ASP A 44 22.97 -4.80 4.29
CA ASP A 44 24.08 -5.76 4.21
C ASP A 44 25.21 -5.40 5.19
N ILE A 45 25.57 -4.13 5.29
CA ILE A 45 26.53 -3.64 6.28
C ILE A 45 26.02 -3.92 7.70
N ALA A 46 24.75 -3.64 7.99
CA ALA A 46 24.16 -3.89 9.31
C ALA A 46 24.17 -5.40 9.64
N GLY A 47 23.72 -6.24 8.71
CA GLY A 47 23.74 -7.71 8.84
C GLY A 47 25.16 -8.26 9.04
N SER A 48 26.12 -7.75 8.26
CA SER A 48 27.53 -8.13 8.35
C SER A 48 28.17 -7.73 9.68
N LEU A 49 27.85 -6.55 10.21
CA LEU A 49 28.34 -6.10 11.54
C LEU A 49 27.77 -6.95 12.67
N ALA A 50 26.48 -7.24 12.65
CA ALA A 50 25.86 -8.10 13.65
C ALA A 50 26.43 -9.54 13.61
N HIS A 51 26.74 -10.05 12.42
CA HIS A 51 27.40 -11.33 12.24
C HIS A 51 28.83 -11.31 12.80
N ALA A 52 29.62 -10.28 12.50
CA ALA A 52 30.99 -10.12 13.01
C ALA A 52 31.04 -10.04 14.55
N GLU A 53 30.12 -9.30 15.16
CA GLU A 53 29.98 -9.19 16.63
C GLU A 53 29.71 -10.55 17.26
N MET A 54 28.81 -11.33 16.67
CA MET A 54 28.51 -12.69 17.10
C MET A 54 29.72 -13.60 16.93
N LEU A 55 30.42 -13.57 15.79
CA LEU A 55 31.63 -14.38 15.56
C LEU A 55 32.73 -14.06 16.61
N ALA A 56 32.93 -12.81 16.97
CA ALA A 56 33.87 -12.43 18.01
C ALA A 56 33.41 -12.87 19.42
N THR A 57 32.13 -12.72 19.74
CA THR A 57 31.55 -13.21 21.01
C THR A 57 31.74 -14.73 21.16
N GLN A 58 31.56 -15.48 20.10
CA GLN A 58 31.74 -16.92 20.05
C GLN A 58 33.24 -17.33 19.89
N LYS A 59 34.16 -16.35 19.87
CA LYS A 59 35.61 -16.56 19.73
C LYS A 59 36.01 -17.25 18.43
N ILE A 60 35.21 -17.11 17.38
CA ILE A 60 35.48 -17.63 16.03
C ILE A 60 36.45 -16.67 15.30
N ILE A 61 36.32 -15.38 15.53
CA ILE A 61 37.29 -14.36 15.12
C ILE A 61 37.82 -13.64 16.35
N SER A 62 38.97 -12.95 16.21
CA SER A 62 39.56 -12.17 17.28
C SER A 62 38.84 -10.82 17.53
N ALA A 63 39.03 -10.24 18.70
CA ALA A 63 38.55 -8.88 19.00
C ALA A 63 39.20 -7.83 18.06
N GLN A 64 40.44 -8.08 17.61
CA GLN A 64 41.12 -7.20 16.67
C GLN A 64 40.46 -7.30 15.27
N ASP A 65 40.12 -8.51 14.82
CA ASP A 65 39.38 -8.70 13.54
C ASP A 65 38.05 -7.94 13.56
N LEU A 66 37.31 -8.02 14.69
CA LEU A 66 36.07 -7.29 14.84
C LEU A 66 36.26 -5.78 14.73
N ALA A 67 37.28 -5.24 15.44
CA ALA A 67 37.57 -3.82 15.42
C ALA A 67 37.95 -3.32 14.02
N ASP A 68 38.76 -4.11 13.28
CA ASP A 68 39.15 -3.81 11.90
C ASP A 68 37.94 -3.87 10.95
N ILE A 69 37.07 -4.88 11.08
CA ILE A 69 35.82 -5.00 10.30
C ILE A 69 34.91 -3.79 10.57
N GLN A 70 34.68 -3.44 11.83
CA GLN A 70 33.85 -2.29 12.20
C GLN A 70 34.36 -0.99 11.59
N LYS A 71 35.67 -0.76 11.68
CA LYS A 71 36.32 0.41 11.08
C LYS A 71 36.18 0.44 9.56
N GLY A 72 36.42 -0.70 8.90
CA GLY A 72 36.31 -0.82 7.43
C GLY A 72 34.87 -0.60 6.98
N MET A 73 33.89 -1.21 7.65
CA MET A 73 32.46 -1.04 7.32
C MET A 73 31.97 0.38 7.55
N ALA A 74 32.44 1.08 8.60
CA ALA A 74 32.08 2.48 8.83
C ALA A 74 32.59 3.37 7.67
N GLN A 75 33.80 3.11 7.17
CA GLN A 75 34.35 3.82 6.01
C GLN A 75 33.52 3.53 4.76
N ILE A 76 33.23 2.26 4.47
CA ILE A 76 32.42 1.85 3.30
C ILE A 76 31.03 2.50 3.35
N LYS A 77 30.39 2.50 4.52
CA LYS A 77 29.10 3.18 4.72
C LYS A 77 29.19 4.66 4.33
N THR A 78 30.23 5.36 4.78
CA THR A 78 30.45 6.78 4.44
C THR A 78 30.68 6.97 2.93
N GLU A 79 31.45 6.08 2.29
CA GLU A 79 31.67 6.11 0.84
C GLU A 79 30.37 5.93 0.05
N ILE A 80 29.50 5.02 0.50
CA ILE A 80 28.17 4.77 -0.11
C ILE A 80 27.24 5.97 0.08
N GLU A 81 27.10 6.47 1.30
CA GLU A 81 26.21 7.59 1.64
C GLU A 81 26.62 8.91 0.96
N SER A 82 27.93 9.07 0.71
CA SER A 82 28.47 10.25 -0.03
C SER A 82 28.52 10.06 -1.55
N GLY A 83 28.09 8.89 -2.07
CA GLY A 83 28.13 8.59 -3.51
C GLY A 83 29.56 8.38 -4.07
N GLN A 84 30.54 8.13 -3.20
CA GLN A 84 31.95 7.92 -3.60
C GLN A 84 32.31 6.43 -3.76
N PHE A 85 31.41 5.51 -3.39
CA PHE A 85 31.63 4.09 -3.55
C PHE A 85 31.49 3.67 -5.02
N GLU A 86 32.52 3.03 -5.57
CA GLU A 86 32.54 2.54 -6.96
C GLU A 86 32.01 1.12 -7.05
N TRP A 87 30.80 0.95 -7.63
CA TRP A 87 30.19 -0.34 -7.90
C TRP A 87 30.82 -0.97 -9.16
N GLN A 88 31.28 -2.21 -9.04
CA GLN A 88 31.96 -2.92 -10.13
C GLN A 88 31.12 -4.11 -10.61
N LEU A 89 30.76 -4.12 -11.89
CA LEU A 89 30.00 -5.21 -12.52
C LEU A 89 30.72 -6.56 -12.41
N ALA A 90 32.08 -6.55 -12.51
CA ALA A 90 32.91 -7.75 -12.39
C ALA A 90 32.79 -8.45 -11.00
N LEU A 91 32.28 -7.75 -10.00
CA LEU A 91 32.02 -8.27 -8.65
C LEU A 91 30.57 -8.73 -8.45
N GLU A 92 29.76 -8.81 -9.51
CA GLU A 92 28.45 -9.42 -9.60
C GLU A 92 27.35 -8.73 -8.75
N ASP A 93 27.49 -8.68 -7.42
CA ASP A 93 26.44 -8.27 -6.48
C ASP A 93 26.97 -7.24 -5.45
N VAL A 94 26.06 -6.62 -4.71
CA VAL A 94 26.36 -5.66 -3.65
C VAL A 94 27.29 -6.25 -2.59
N HIS A 95 27.10 -7.50 -2.25
CA HIS A 95 27.81 -8.19 -1.17
C HIS A 95 29.28 -8.38 -1.51
N LEU A 96 29.59 -8.87 -2.73
CA LEU A 96 30.97 -9.06 -3.16
C LEU A 96 31.69 -7.72 -3.37
N ASN A 97 30.99 -6.68 -3.82
CA ASN A 97 31.54 -5.33 -3.92
C ASN A 97 31.95 -4.81 -2.53
N ILE A 98 31.10 -4.96 -1.51
CA ILE A 98 31.40 -4.55 -0.13
C ILE A 98 32.53 -5.42 0.45
N GLU A 99 32.50 -6.74 0.26
CA GLU A 99 33.54 -7.67 0.74
C GLU A 99 34.92 -7.37 0.13
N ALA A 100 34.95 -7.10 -1.18
CA ALA A 100 36.18 -6.72 -1.86
C ALA A 100 36.78 -5.41 -1.33
N ARG A 101 35.91 -4.40 -1.14
CA ARG A 101 36.34 -3.11 -0.58
C ARG A 101 36.80 -3.27 0.86
N LEU A 102 36.07 -4.04 1.70
CA LEU A 102 36.48 -4.32 3.07
C LEU A 102 37.82 -5.02 3.12
N THR A 103 38.02 -6.04 2.29
CA THR A 103 39.31 -6.76 2.20
C THR A 103 40.47 -5.84 1.78
N ALA A 104 40.22 -4.91 0.87
CA ALA A 104 41.21 -3.91 0.48
C ALA A 104 41.58 -2.96 1.63
N LEU A 105 40.65 -2.63 2.51
CA LEU A 105 40.84 -1.74 3.65
C LEU A 105 41.54 -2.42 4.84
N VAL A 106 41.10 -3.65 5.19
CA VAL A 106 41.48 -4.30 6.46
C VAL A 106 42.18 -5.67 6.27
N GLY A 107 42.42 -6.09 5.04
CA GLY A 107 43.17 -7.33 4.75
C GLY A 107 42.42 -8.59 5.17
N ASP A 108 43.14 -9.50 5.86
CA ASP A 108 42.59 -10.83 6.20
C ASP A 108 41.41 -10.79 7.17
N ALA A 109 41.26 -9.74 7.98
CA ALA A 109 40.07 -9.55 8.81
C ALA A 109 38.79 -9.48 7.95
N GLY A 110 38.83 -8.78 6.80
CA GLY A 110 37.71 -8.74 5.86
C GLY A 110 37.34 -10.11 5.31
N LYS A 111 38.30 -10.96 5.01
CA LYS A 111 38.07 -12.33 4.52
C LYS A 111 37.45 -13.24 5.59
N ARG A 112 37.75 -13.02 6.89
CA ARG A 112 37.17 -13.81 8.00
C ARG A 112 35.72 -13.49 8.26
N LEU A 113 35.22 -12.35 7.80
CA LEU A 113 33.82 -11.99 7.94
C LEU A 113 32.86 -13.03 7.32
N HIS A 114 33.25 -13.70 6.27
CA HIS A 114 32.42 -14.71 5.59
C HIS A 114 32.32 -16.05 6.34
N THR A 115 33.06 -16.22 7.47
CA THR A 115 33.07 -17.48 8.24
C THR A 115 31.67 -17.84 8.75
N GLY A 116 31.22 -19.10 8.50
CA GLY A 116 29.91 -19.60 8.95
C GLY A 116 28.71 -18.99 8.22
N ARG A 117 28.92 -18.32 7.10
CA ARG A 117 27.89 -17.64 6.30
C ARG A 117 27.94 -18.09 4.83
N SER A 118 26.81 -18.05 4.16
CA SER A 118 26.71 -18.18 2.70
C SER A 118 26.09 -16.93 2.10
N ARG A 119 26.25 -16.74 0.80
CA ARG A 119 25.52 -15.72 0.04
C ARG A 119 24.01 -15.93 0.18
N ASN A 120 23.55 -17.19 0.28
CA ASN A 120 22.13 -17.54 0.33
C ASN A 120 21.42 -16.99 1.57
N ASP A 121 21.95 -17.20 2.78
CA ASP A 121 21.36 -16.68 4.02
C ASP A 121 21.60 -15.17 4.20
N GLN A 122 22.69 -14.64 3.64
CA GLN A 122 22.98 -13.20 3.60
C GLN A 122 21.91 -12.47 2.79
N VAL A 123 21.68 -12.85 1.53
CA VAL A 123 20.66 -12.24 0.65
C VAL A 123 19.25 -12.36 1.26
N ALA A 124 18.89 -13.52 1.81
CA ALA A 124 17.59 -13.72 2.44
C ALA A 124 17.38 -12.79 3.66
N THR A 125 18.46 -12.51 4.42
CA THR A 125 18.43 -11.59 5.55
C THR A 125 18.27 -10.15 5.09
N ASP A 126 19.05 -9.73 4.09
CA ASP A 126 19.04 -8.37 3.59
C ASP A 126 17.70 -8.01 2.94
N LEU A 127 17.12 -8.93 2.19
CA LEU A 127 15.82 -8.75 1.59
C LEU A 127 14.72 -8.53 2.66
N ARG A 128 14.76 -9.31 3.76
CA ARG A 128 13.83 -9.13 4.89
C ARG A 128 14.08 -7.82 5.65
N LEU A 129 15.33 -7.44 5.90
CA LEU A 129 15.67 -6.19 6.56
C LEU A 129 15.23 -4.97 5.74
N TRP A 130 15.49 -5.01 4.43
CA TRP A 130 15.10 -3.96 3.52
C TRP A 130 13.57 -3.82 3.42
N LEU A 131 12.87 -4.94 3.22
CA LEU A 131 11.41 -4.94 3.14
C LEU A 131 10.78 -4.49 4.46
N ARG A 132 11.36 -4.86 5.60
CA ARG A 132 10.88 -4.40 6.92
C ARG A 132 10.91 -2.89 7.04
N GLY A 133 12.02 -2.26 6.66
CA GLY A 133 12.11 -0.80 6.63
C GLY A 133 11.08 -0.17 5.70
N SER A 134 10.90 -0.73 4.50
CA SER A 134 9.89 -0.27 3.53
C SER A 134 8.45 -0.42 4.06
N VAL A 135 8.15 -1.53 4.73
CA VAL A 135 6.83 -1.77 5.36
C VAL A 135 6.56 -0.76 6.48
N ASP A 136 7.57 -0.44 7.29
CA ASP A 136 7.45 0.55 8.37
C ASP A 136 7.19 1.96 7.79
N GLU A 137 7.85 2.36 6.70
CA GLU A 137 7.61 3.63 6.00
C GLU A 137 6.22 3.66 5.33
N ILE A 138 5.82 2.59 4.66
CA ILE A 138 4.48 2.46 4.05
C ILE A 138 3.40 2.57 5.12
N SER A 139 3.59 1.91 6.27
CA SER A 139 2.65 1.99 7.41
C SER A 139 2.49 3.42 7.92
N ALA A 140 3.59 4.16 8.06
CA ALA A 140 3.57 5.57 8.48
C ALA A 140 2.84 6.45 7.45
N THR A 141 3.10 6.26 6.16
CA THR A 141 2.45 7.04 5.09
C THR A 141 0.96 6.70 4.98
N LEU A 142 0.60 5.42 5.10
CA LEU A 142 -0.80 4.96 5.12
C LEU A 142 -1.56 5.55 6.32
N LYS A 143 -0.92 5.64 7.49
CA LYS A 143 -1.48 6.35 8.64
C LYS A 143 -1.74 7.83 8.31
N THR A 144 -0.82 8.51 7.65
CA THR A 144 -1.00 9.91 7.21
C THR A 144 -2.19 10.06 6.25
N LEU A 145 -2.33 9.16 5.27
CA LEU A 145 -3.48 9.15 4.36
C LEU A 145 -4.79 8.93 5.12
N ARG A 146 -4.84 8.00 6.08
CA ARG A 146 -6.02 7.77 6.92
C ARG A 146 -6.41 8.99 7.73
N ILE A 147 -5.43 9.71 8.29
CA ILE A 147 -5.66 10.99 8.99
C ILE A 147 -6.26 12.03 8.03
N ALA A 148 -5.69 12.19 6.85
CA ALA A 148 -6.18 13.14 5.83
C ALA A 148 -7.64 12.87 5.44
N LEU A 149 -8.02 11.58 5.30
CA LEU A 149 -9.40 11.20 5.03
C LEU A 149 -10.33 11.52 6.20
N LEU A 150 -9.91 11.27 7.45
CA LEU A 150 -10.70 11.62 8.64
C LEU A 150 -10.93 13.13 8.74
N ASP A 151 -9.90 13.93 8.50
CA ASP A 151 -9.98 15.39 8.59
C ASP A 151 -10.92 15.95 7.50
N LEU A 152 -10.83 15.45 6.28
CA LEU A 152 -11.72 15.85 5.20
C LEU A 152 -13.16 15.35 5.45
N ALA A 153 -13.33 14.13 5.96
CA ALA A 153 -14.63 13.57 6.31
C ALA A 153 -15.32 14.37 7.43
N GLU A 154 -14.56 14.81 8.43
CA GLU A 154 -15.06 15.62 9.54
C GLU A 154 -15.55 16.99 9.05
N LYS A 155 -14.76 17.66 8.21
CA LYS A 155 -15.13 18.94 7.58
C LYS A 155 -16.42 18.81 6.76
N HIS A 156 -16.66 17.66 6.15
CA HIS A 156 -17.77 17.42 5.24
C HIS A 156 -18.78 16.38 5.77
N ALA A 157 -18.84 16.18 7.11
CA ALA A 157 -19.75 15.23 7.73
C ALA A 157 -21.23 15.50 7.42
N GLY A 158 -21.60 16.76 7.14
CA GLY A 158 -22.95 17.18 6.78
C GLY A 158 -23.12 17.57 5.31
N THR A 159 -22.07 17.54 4.48
CA THR A 159 -22.16 17.91 3.05
C THR A 159 -22.90 16.83 2.27
N ILE A 160 -24.07 17.13 1.77
CA ILE A 160 -24.94 16.18 1.05
C ILE A 160 -24.42 15.96 -0.36
N MET A 161 -24.40 14.69 -0.79
CA MET A 161 -24.12 14.28 -2.15
C MET A 161 -25.03 13.13 -2.59
N PRO A 162 -25.21 12.89 -3.90
CA PRO A 162 -25.93 11.70 -4.36
C PRO A 162 -25.12 10.43 -4.09
N GLY A 163 -25.73 9.46 -3.44
CA GLY A 163 -25.24 8.09 -3.42
C GLY A 163 -25.68 7.38 -4.69
N HIS A 164 -24.76 6.65 -5.33
CA HIS A 164 -25.00 5.97 -6.59
C HIS A 164 -24.97 4.46 -6.45
N THR A 165 -25.89 3.79 -7.15
CA THR A 165 -25.78 2.37 -7.53
C THR A 165 -25.95 2.28 -9.04
N HIS A 166 -25.15 1.46 -9.71
CA HIS A 166 -25.11 1.37 -11.18
C HIS A 166 -24.88 2.73 -11.88
N LEU A 167 -24.16 3.66 -11.22
CA LEU A 167 -24.00 5.08 -11.60
C LEU A 167 -25.33 5.84 -11.75
N GLN A 168 -26.41 5.32 -11.24
CA GLN A 168 -27.69 6.03 -11.12
C GLN A 168 -27.84 6.61 -9.70
N VAL A 169 -28.43 7.80 -9.59
CA VAL A 169 -28.75 8.38 -8.29
C VAL A 169 -29.69 7.45 -7.54
N ALA A 170 -29.31 7.05 -6.34
CA ALA A 170 -30.05 6.08 -5.54
C ALA A 170 -30.65 6.73 -4.28
N GLN A 171 -29.78 7.15 -3.35
CA GLN A 171 -30.19 7.75 -2.09
C GLN A 171 -29.23 8.89 -1.72
N PRO A 172 -29.68 9.95 -1.03
CA PRO A 172 -28.77 10.96 -0.52
C PRO A 172 -27.86 10.37 0.58
N ILE A 173 -26.59 10.75 0.51
CA ILE A 173 -25.58 10.45 1.54
C ILE A 173 -24.81 11.71 1.89
N THR A 174 -23.88 11.65 2.84
CA THR A 174 -22.92 12.75 3.02
C THR A 174 -21.58 12.41 2.40
N PHE A 175 -20.84 13.44 1.94
CA PHE A 175 -19.48 13.27 1.43
C PHE A 175 -18.55 12.72 2.52
N GLY A 176 -18.72 13.15 3.77
CA GLY A 176 -18.01 12.56 4.91
C GLY A 176 -18.26 11.08 5.07
N HIS A 177 -19.52 10.62 4.91
CA HIS A 177 -19.85 9.19 4.93
C HIS A 177 -19.15 8.41 3.83
N HIS A 178 -19.12 8.97 2.61
CA HIS A 178 -18.43 8.38 1.47
C HIS A 178 -16.93 8.22 1.72
N LEU A 179 -16.27 9.28 2.22
CA LEU A 179 -14.85 9.23 2.57
C LEU A 179 -14.53 8.21 3.67
N MET A 180 -15.44 8.03 4.64
CA MET A 180 -15.29 7.01 5.68
C MET A 180 -15.29 5.59 5.12
N ALA A 181 -15.92 5.32 3.97
CA ALA A 181 -15.83 4.02 3.31
C ALA A 181 -14.39 3.73 2.85
N TYR A 182 -13.67 4.72 2.32
CA TYR A 182 -12.25 4.59 1.98
C TYR A 182 -11.36 4.49 3.22
N TYR A 183 -11.67 5.26 4.26
CA TYR A 183 -11.00 5.10 5.55
C TYR A 183 -11.05 3.64 6.05
N GLU A 184 -12.21 3.00 5.99
CA GLU A 184 -12.39 1.58 6.37
C GLU A 184 -11.58 0.61 5.48
N MET A 185 -11.48 0.89 4.17
CA MET A 185 -10.64 0.10 3.26
C MET A 185 -9.17 0.19 3.65
N PHE A 186 -8.64 1.39 3.82
CA PHE A 186 -7.23 1.61 4.20
C PHE A 186 -6.92 1.18 5.65
N SER A 187 -7.91 1.13 6.53
CA SER A 187 -7.74 0.57 7.87
C SER A 187 -7.54 -0.94 7.82
N ARG A 188 -8.27 -1.65 6.96
CA ARG A 188 -8.03 -3.08 6.71
C ARG A 188 -6.67 -3.33 6.06
N ASP A 189 -6.20 -2.42 5.20
CA ASP A 189 -4.85 -2.51 4.62
C ASP A 189 -3.77 -2.31 5.66
N ALA A 190 -3.94 -1.36 6.58
CA ALA A 190 -3.02 -1.17 7.71
C ALA A 190 -2.94 -2.43 8.61
N SER A 191 -4.07 -3.09 8.87
CA SER A 191 -4.09 -4.35 9.62
C SER A 191 -3.32 -5.47 8.90
N ARG A 192 -3.45 -5.58 7.55
CA ARG A 192 -2.68 -6.54 6.75
C ARG A 192 -1.17 -6.32 6.87
N LEU A 193 -0.71 -5.06 6.88
CA LEU A 193 0.71 -4.74 7.07
C LEU A 193 1.25 -5.20 8.42
N VAL A 194 0.49 -5.01 9.48
CA VAL A 194 0.87 -5.47 10.83
C VAL A 194 1.05 -6.99 10.84
N ASP A 195 0.09 -7.73 10.29
CA ASP A 195 0.14 -9.18 10.23
C ASP A 195 1.29 -9.69 9.35
N LEU A 196 1.48 -9.09 8.19
CA LEU A 196 2.58 -9.39 7.27
C LEU A 196 3.94 -9.18 7.98
N ARG A 197 4.14 -8.01 8.58
CA ARG A 197 5.39 -7.66 9.26
C ARG A 197 5.74 -8.67 10.37
N ALA A 198 4.76 -9.07 11.17
CA ALA A 198 4.96 -10.04 12.25
C ALA A 198 5.38 -11.43 11.71
N ARG A 199 4.82 -11.87 10.57
CA ARG A 199 5.14 -13.18 9.99
C ARG A 199 6.56 -13.26 9.47
N PHE A 200 7.04 -12.25 8.75
CA PHE A 200 8.36 -12.32 8.11
C PHE A 200 9.52 -11.80 8.97
N ASN A 201 9.26 -11.21 10.13
CA ASN A 201 10.32 -10.67 11.00
C ASN A 201 11.09 -11.79 11.73
N ARG A 202 11.62 -12.74 10.96
CA ARG A 202 12.42 -13.88 11.42
C ARG A 202 13.76 -13.91 10.69
N LEU A 203 14.85 -14.14 11.46
CA LEU A 203 16.21 -14.08 10.94
C LEU A 203 16.60 -15.36 10.16
N PRO A 204 16.96 -15.26 8.87
CA PRO A 204 17.54 -16.37 8.10
C PRO A 204 19.02 -16.59 8.41
N LEU A 205 19.80 -15.55 8.75
CA LEU A 205 21.26 -15.60 8.87
C LEU A 205 21.68 -16.70 9.86
N GLY A 206 22.73 -17.44 9.48
CA GLY A 206 23.18 -18.65 10.17
C GLY A 206 22.58 -19.95 9.61
N ALA A 207 21.69 -19.87 8.62
CA ALA A 207 21.26 -21.03 7.82
C ALA A 207 22.35 -21.49 6.85
N ALA A 208 23.35 -20.68 6.62
CA ALA A 208 24.41 -20.85 5.63
C ALA A 208 23.84 -21.14 4.22
N ALA A 209 24.39 -22.09 3.47
CA ALA A 209 23.88 -22.38 2.14
C ALA A 209 22.47 -23.01 2.17
N LEU A 210 22.21 -23.93 3.10
CA LEU A 210 20.92 -24.63 3.29
C LEU A 210 20.87 -25.54 4.53
N ALA A 211 22.03 -25.98 5.05
CA ALA A 211 22.12 -27.03 6.07
C ALA A 211 22.62 -26.51 7.44
N GLY A 212 22.80 -25.21 7.58
CA GLY A 212 23.46 -24.62 8.73
C GLY A 212 24.99 -24.70 8.63
N THR A 213 25.68 -24.51 9.75
CA THR A 213 27.15 -24.48 9.80
C THR A 213 27.66 -25.34 10.96
N THR A 214 28.93 -25.78 10.86
CA THR A 214 29.62 -26.52 11.93
C THR A 214 30.21 -25.61 13.01
N TYR A 215 30.18 -24.29 12.81
CA TYR A 215 30.64 -23.33 13.80
C TYR A 215 29.60 -23.15 14.92
N PRO A 216 30.04 -22.89 16.17
CA PRO A 216 29.14 -22.66 17.31
C PRO A 216 28.58 -21.23 17.28
N ILE A 217 27.83 -20.87 16.23
CA ILE A 217 27.22 -19.55 16.08
C ILE A 217 26.01 -19.37 17.02
N ASP A 218 25.77 -18.12 17.44
CA ASP A 218 24.58 -17.70 18.19
C ASP A 218 23.66 -16.87 17.29
N ARG A 219 22.70 -17.55 16.65
CA ARG A 219 21.71 -16.91 15.76
C ARG A 219 20.76 -16.00 16.54
N GLU A 220 20.46 -16.34 17.80
CA GLU A 220 19.57 -15.51 18.64
C GLU A 220 20.23 -14.18 19.00
N GLN A 221 21.55 -14.15 19.23
CA GLN A 221 22.28 -12.89 19.39
C GLN A 221 22.12 -12.00 18.17
N VAL A 222 22.32 -12.54 16.96
CA VAL A 222 22.21 -11.81 15.71
C VAL A 222 20.76 -11.31 15.51
N ALA A 223 19.77 -12.15 15.79
CA ALA A 223 18.35 -11.76 15.72
C ALA A 223 18.05 -10.57 16.62
N ARG A 224 18.48 -10.59 17.87
CA ARG A 224 18.29 -9.47 18.82
C ARG A 224 18.99 -8.20 18.34
N THR A 225 20.24 -8.30 17.86
CA THR A 225 21.01 -7.15 17.36
C THR A 225 20.34 -6.48 16.18
N LEU A 226 19.74 -7.27 15.27
CA LEU A 226 19.06 -6.77 14.07
C LEU A 226 17.56 -6.47 14.29
N GLY A 227 17.01 -6.71 15.48
CA GLY A 227 15.61 -6.44 15.80
C GLY A 227 14.62 -7.42 15.15
N PHE A 228 15.04 -8.67 14.90
CA PHE A 228 14.12 -9.75 14.53
C PHE A 228 13.44 -10.33 15.76
N ASP A 229 12.20 -10.84 15.59
CA ASP A 229 11.42 -11.44 16.67
C ASP A 229 11.86 -12.88 17.01
N GLY A 230 12.88 -13.37 16.33
CA GLY A 230 13.49 -14.69 16.49
C GLY A 230 14.11 -15.18 15.19
N ILE A 231 14.52 -16.45 15.18
CA ILE A 231 15.19 -17.08 14.03
C ILE A 231 14.20 -17.86 13.15
N CYS A 232 14.55 -18.09 11.89
CA CYS A 232 13.90 -19.12 11.06
C CYS A 232 14.23 -20.52 11.60
N ASN A 233 13.22 -21.35 11.79
CA ASN A 233 13.35 -22.64 12.48
C ASN A 233 13.98 -23.74 11.63
N ASN A 234 13.97 -23.60 10.30
CA ASN A 234 14.56 -24.58 9.38
C ASN A 234 15.52 -23.85 8.44
N SER A 235 16.76 -24.34 8.35
CA SER A 235 17.81 -23.68 7.55
C SER A 235 17.58 -23.78 6.04
N LEU A 236 16.94 -24.85 5.59
CA LEU A 236 16.63 -25.04 4.17
C LEU A 236 15.48 -24.10 3.72
N ASP A 237 14.44 -23.99 4.53
CA ASP A 237 13.34 -23.05 4.33
C ASP A 237 13.82 -21.59 4.41
N ALA A 238 14.69 -21.26 5.36
CA ALA A 238 15.20 -19.91 5.59
C ALA A 238 15.85 -19.26 4.35
N VAL A 239 16.49 -20.05 3.50
CA VAL A 239 17.14 -19.58 2.27
C VAL A 239 16.27 -19.74 1.02
N SER A 240 15.21 -20.54 1.10
CA SER A 240 14.27 -20.84 0.01
C SER A 240 13.06 -19.90 0.01
N ASP A 241 12.55 -19.53 1.19
CA ASP A 241 11.32 -18.79 1.37
C ASP A 241 11.33 -17.42 0.69
N ARG A 242 10.25 -17.16 -0.05
CA ARG A 242 9.91 -15.85 -0.65
C ARG A 242 8.45 -15.49 -0.40
N ASP A 243 7.76 -16.20 0.50
CA ASP A 243 6.37 -15.93 0.83
C ASP A 243 6.17 -14.48 1.28
N PHE A 244 7.11 -13.93 2.03
CA PHE A 244 7.05 -12.55 2.50
C PHE A 244 7.04 -11.52 1.35
N ALA A 245 7.74 -11.77 0.25
CA ALA A 245 7.74 -10.91 -0.93
C ALA A 245 6.42 -11.03 -1.70
N ILE A 246 5.93 -12.26 -1.86
CA ILE A 246 4.63 -12.55 -2.48
C ILE A 246 3.49 -11.94 -1.64
N GLU A 247 3.52 -12.12 -0.33
CA GLU A 247 2.51 -11.57 0.58
C GLU A 247 2.51 -10.05 0.57
N PHE A 248 3.68 -9.40 0.50
CA PHE A 248 3.77 -7.96 0.32
C PHE A 248 3.13 -7.53 -1.00
N CYS A 249 3.46 -8.17 -2.12
CA CYS A 249 2.86 -7.83 -3.41
C CYS A 249 1.35 -8.12 -3.46
N ALA A 250 0.87 -9.15 -2.74
CA ALA A 250 -0.57 -9.40 -2.59
C ALA A 250 -1.26 -8.29 -1.77
N PHE A 251 -0.66 -7.86 -0.65
CA PHE A 251 -1.10 -6.69 0.10
C PHE A 251 -1.10 -5.44 -0.79
N ALA A 252 0.01 -5.16 -1.49
CA ALA A 252 0.16 -4.02 -2.38
C ALA A 252 -0.92 -4.01 -3.48
N SER A 253 -1.26 -5.18 -4.03
CA SER A 253 -2.32 -5.34 -5.02
C SER A 253 -3.69 -4.97 -4.48
N ILE A 254 -4.02 -5.35 -3.24
CA ILE A 254 -5.29 -5.00 -2.59
C ILE A 254 -5.33 -3.49 -2.30
N LEU A 255 -4.25 -2.94 -1.74
CA LEU A 255 -4.13 -1.51 -1.47
C LEU A 255 -4.30 -0.68 -2.74
N MET A 256 -3.59 -1.03 -3.81
CA MET A 256 -3.67 -0.31 -5.09
C MET A 256 -5.05 -0.46 -5.75
N MET A 257 -5.76 -1.56 -5.54
CA MET A 257 -7.16 -1.68 -5.96
C MET A 257 -8.06 -0.69 -5.22
N HIS A 258 -7.87 -0.48 -3.91
CA HIS A 258 -8.60 0.54 -3.14
C HIS A 258 -8.27 1.95 -3.64
N VAL A 259 -6.98 2.24 -3.89
CA VAL A 259 -6.53 3.51 -4.47
C VAL A 259 -7.14 3.71 -5.87
N SER A 260 -7.18 2.67 -6.70
CA SER A 260 -7.77 2.72 -8.05
C SER A 260 -9.26 3.08 -8.01
N ARG A 261 -10.01 2.53 -7.05
CA ARG A 261 -11.43 2.86 -6.87
C ARG A 261 -11.63 4.31 -6.47
N LEU A 262 -10.85 4.79 -5.49
CA LEU A 262 -10.86 6.21 -5.10
C LEU A 262 -10.48 7.11 -6.29
N SER A 263 -9.47 6.71 -7.05
CA SER A 263 -9.01 7.42 -8.25
C SER A 263 -10.11 7.55 -9.30
N GLU A 264 -10.85 6.47 -9.56
CA GLU A 264 -11.97 6.49 -10.51
C GLU A 264 -13.03 7.51 -10.10
N GLU A 265 -13.41 7.52 -8.82
CA GLU A 265 -14.40 8.47 -8.32
C GLU A 265 -13.88 9.92 -8.35
N LEU A 266 -12.61 10.15 -8.01
CA LEU A 266 -11.99 11.48 -8.14
C LEU A 266 -12.01 11.97 -9.60
N VAL A 267 -11.70 11.11 -10.56
CA VAL A 267 -11.75 11.45 -12.00
C VAL A 267 -13.18 11.81 -12.43
N LEU A 268 -14.17 11.01 -12.01
CA LEU A 268 -15.58 11.28 -12.29
C LEU A 268 -16.01 12.62 -11.68
N TRP A 269 -15.71 12.86 -10.40
CA TRP A 269 -16.14 14.06 -9.68
C TRP A 269 -15.46 15.35 -10.18
N LEU A 270 -14.23 15.26 -10.71
CA LEU A 270 -13.53 16.36 -11.35
C LEU A 270 -14.06 16.67 -12.74
N SER A 271 -14.67 15.68 -13.40
CA SER A 271 -15.26 15.88 -14.72
C SER A 271 -16.33 16.97 -14.70
N PRO A 272 -16.40 17.86 -15.71
CA PRO A 272 -17.42 18.91 -15.78
C PRO A 272 -18.87 18.39 -15.77
N ARG A 273 -19.09 17.10 -16.02
CA ARG A 273 -20.42 16.47 -15.97
C ARG A 273 -20.90 16.24 -14.54
N PHE A 274 -19.97 15.94 -13.61
CA PHE A 274 -20.26 15.87 -12.18
C PHE A 274 -19.96 17.21 -11.50
N GLY A 275 -18.73 17.70 -11.65
CA GLY A 275 -18.31 18.99 -11.09
C GLY A 275 -18.38 19.06 -9.57
N PHE A 276 -18.26 17.93 -8.88
CA PHE A 276 -18.45 17.83 -7.42
C PHE A 276 -17.26 18.34 -6.63
N ILE A 277 -16.07 18.24 -7.21
CA ILE A 277 -14.82 18.65 -6.56
C ILE A 277 -13.92 19.42 -7.55
N ASP A 278 -12.89 20.07 -7.01
CA ASP A 278 -11.75 20.56 -7.77
C ASP A 278 -10.46 20.21 -7.02
N LEU A 279 -9.34 20.17 -7.75
CA LEU A 279 -8.00 19.97 -7.21
C LEU A 279 -7.14 21.20 -7.53
N PRO A 280 -6.21 21.59 -6.63
CA PRO A 280 -5.21 22.61 -6.96
C PRO A 280 -4.39 22.25 -8.21
N ASP A 281 -3.96 23.24 -8.94
CA ASP A 281 -3.23 23.09 -10.20
C ASP A 281 -1.96 22.23 -10.08
N ARG A 282 -1.31 22.24 -8.91
CA ARG A 282 -0.11 21.43 -8.63
C ARG A 282 -0.33 19.91 -8.69
N PHE A 283 -1.58 19.45 -8.64
CA PHE A 283 -1.96 18.03 -8.78
C PHE A 283 -2.57 17.71 -10.16
N CYS A 284 -2.56 18.65 -11.06
CA CYS A 284 -3.16 18.54 -12.38
C CYS A 284 -2.17 18.95 -13.46
N THR A 285 -2.46 18.58 -14.70
CA THR A 285 -1.72 19.08 -15.86
C THR A 285 -2.65 19.77 -16.85
N GLY A 286 -2.06 20.66 -17.66
CA GLY A 286 -2.74 21.29 -18.78
C GLY A 286 -2.63 20.48 -20.07
N SER A 287 -3.17 21.03 -21.15
CA SER A 287 -3.01 20.49 -22.50
C SER A 287 -2.12 21.39 -23.34
N SER A 288 -1.26 20.79 -24.15
CA SER A 288 -0.38 21.54 -25.07
C SER A 288 -1.12 22.25 -26.20
N ILE A 289 -2.36 21.85 -26.47
CA ILE A 289 -3.19 22.35 -27.57
C ILE A 289 -4.51 22.99 -27.10
N MET A 290 -5.01 22.57 -25.92
CA MET A 290 -6.30 23.05 -25.38
C MET A 290 -6.07 23.89 -24.12
N PRO A 291 -6.01 25.21 -24.18
CA PRO A 291 -5.61 26.06 -23.05
C PRO A 291 -6.59 26.03 -21.87
N GLN A 292 -7.83 25.61 -22.10
CA GLN A 292 -8.88 25.49 -21.07
C GLN A 292 -8.87 24.18 -20.33
N LYS A 293 -8.05 23.19 -20.76
CA LYS A 293 -8.11 21.80 -20.23
C LYS A 293 -7.24 21.64 -19.00
N LYS A 294 -7.82 21.05 -17.95
CA LYS A 294 -7.17 20.65 -16.71
C LYS A 294 -7.39 19.16 -16.50
N ASN A 295 -6.31 18.39 -16.45
CA ASN A 295 -6.37 16.93 -16.37
C ASN A 295 -6.08 16.45 -14.96
N PRO A 296 -6.81 15.45 -14.45
CA PRO A 296 -6.56 14.83 -13.15
C PRO A 296 -5.50 13.73 -13.23
N ASP A 297 -4.26 14.06 -13.63
CA ASP A 297 -3.24 13.06 -13.95
C ASP A 297 -2.85 12.19 -12.76
N VAL A 298 -2.87 12.73 -11.53
CA VAL A 298 -2.50 11.94 -10.32
C VAL A 298 -3.44 10.75 -10.13
N PRO A 299 -4.77 10.91 -10.03
CA PRO A 299 -5.66 9.77 -9.89
C PRO A 299 -5.70 8.88 -11.15
N GLU A 300 -5.59 9.44 -12.36
CA GLU A 300 -5.54 8.63 -13.59
C GLU A 300 -4.32 7.70 -13.59
N LEU A 301 -3.14 8.24 -13.27
CA LEU A 301 -1.91 7.47 -13.25
C LEU A 301 -1.89 6.43 -12.14
N ALA A 302 -2.42 6.73 -10.94
CA ALA A 302 -2.55 5.77 -9.85
C ALA A 302 -3.43 4.58 -10.25
N ARG A 303 -4.55 4.84 -10.95
CA ARG A 303 -5.39 3.80 -11.54
C ARG A 303 -4.61 2.92 -12.53
N GLY A 304 -3.78 3.54 -13.39
CA GLY A 304 -2.91 2.83 -14.33
C GLY A 304 -1.82 1.99 -13.65
N LYS A 305 -1.15 2.54 -12.63
CA LYS A 305 -0.08 1.85 -11.87
C LYS A 305 -0.57 0.60 -11.12
N THR A 306 -1.85 0.49 -10.83
CA THR A 306 -2.45 -0.68 -10.18
C THR A 306 -2.18 -1.97 -10.98
N GLY A 307 -2.30 -1.93 -12.31
CA GLY A 307 -2.00 -3.08 -13.17
C GLY A 307 -0.53 -3.50 -13.14
N ARG A 308 0.39 -2.55 -12.93
CA ARG A 308 1.81 -2.81 -12.77
C ARG A 308 2.08 -3.65 -11.52
N VAL A 309 1.55 -3.25 -10.37
CA VAL A 309 1.67 -3.98 -9.10
C VAL A 309 1.05 -5.39 -9.17
N TYR A 310 -0.05 -5.56 -9.93
CA TYR A 310 -0.59 -6.90 -10.20
C TYR A 310 0.39 -7.76 -10.99
N GLY A 311 1.11 -7.15 -11.96
CA GLY A 311 2.16 -7.82 -12.72
C GLY A 311 3.29 -8.32 -11.83
N ASP A 312 3.72 -7.52 -10.83
CA ASP A 312 4.75 -7.88 -9.86
C ASP A 312 4.36 -9.10 -9.01
N LEU A 313 3.13 -9.13 -8.52
CA LEU A 313 2.59 -10.29 -7.80
C LEU A 313 2.61 -11.56 -8.66
N ILE A 314 2.13 -11.47 -9.89
CA ILE A 314 2.09 -12.61 -10.82
C ILE A 314 3.52 -13.07 -11.18
N SER A 315 4.45 -12.13 -11.33
CA SER A 315 5.87 -12.43 -11.56
C SER A 315 6.44 -13.28 -10.43
N LEU A 316 6.26 -12.87 -9.17
CA LEU A 316 6.77 -13.61 -8.00
C LEU A 316 6.09 -14.97 -7.81
N LEU A 317 4.79 -15.07 -8.00
CA LEU A 317 4.07 -16.34 -7.96
C LEU A 317 4.57 -17.30 -9.06
N THR A 318 4.84 -16.77 -10.25
CA THR A 318 5.36 -17.54 -11.37
C THR A 318 6.79 -17.99 -11.13
N LEU A 319 7.62 -17.11 -10.55
CA LEU A 319 8.99 -17.41 -10.16
C LEU A 319 9.08 -18.60 -9.20
N MET A 320 8.26 -18.58 -8.15
CA MET A 320 8.35 -19.57 -7.07
C MET A 320 7.68 -20.90 -7.40
N LYS A 321 6.72 -20.93 -8.33
CA LYS A 321 6.07 -22.19 -8.71
C LYS A 321 7.09 -23.20 -9.24
N SER A 322 7.02 -24.42 -8.76
CA SER A 322 7.86 -25.55 -9.22
C SER A 322 9.37 -25.39 -9.00
N GLN A 323 9.82 -24.38 -8.26
CA GLN A 323 11.22 -24.28 -7.85
C GLN A 323 11.54 -25.36 -6.80
N PRO A 324 12.66 -26.12 -6.93
CA PRO A 324 13.13 -26.96 -5.85
C PRO A 324 13.58 -26.11 -4.65
N LEU A 325 13.58 -26.71 -3.47
CA LEU A 325 14.01 -26.05 -2.24
C LEU A 325 15.48 -25.55 -2.32
N ALA A 326 15.88 -24.74 -1.37
CA ALA A 326 17.11 -23.97 -1.29
C ALA A 326 17.14 -22.81 -2.28
N TYR A 327 18.31 -22.44 -2.73
CA TYR A 327 18.52 -21.31 -3.63
C TYR A 327 18.80 -21.78 -5.05
N ASN A 328 18.06 -21.24 -6.00
CA ASN A 328 18.35 -21.32 -7.44
C ASN A 328 18.62 -19.92 -7.97
N LYS A 329 19.36 -19.79 -9.06
CA LYS A 329 19.68 -18.48 -9.65
C LYS A 329 18.42 -17.69 -10.04
N ASP A 330 17.31 -18.39 -10.30
CA ASP A 330 15.98 -17.81 -10.50
C ASP A 330 15.62 -16.80 -9.41
N ASN A 331 15.98 -17.06 -8.15
CA ASN A 331 15.70 -16.16 -7.03
C ASN A 331 16.38 -14.78 -7.13
N GLN A 332 17.25 -14.53 -8.13
CA GLN A 332 17.71 -13.19 -8.42
C GLN A 332 16.58 -12.29 -8.93
N GLU A 333 15.60 -12.89 -9.63
CA GLU A 333 14.43 -12.21 -10.19
C GLU A 333 13.34 -11.87 -9.15
N ASP A 334 13.55 -12.18 -7.89
CA ASP A 334 12.62 -11.81 -6.80
C ASP A 334 12.67 -10.32 -6.43
N LYS A 335 13.78 -9.65 -6.76
CA LYS A 335 14.09 -8.30 -6.28
C LYS A 335 13.40 -7.21 -7.09
N GLU A 336 13.52 -7.24 -8.41
CA GLU A 336 13.00 -6.17 -9.25
C GLU A 336 11.47 -6.01 -9.13
N PRO A 337 10.64 -7.08 -9.16
CA PRO A 337 9.21 -6.95 -8.94
C PRO A 337 8.86 -6.44 -7.54
N LEU A 338 9.60 -6.90 -6.52
CA LEU A 338 9.38 -6.44 -5.15
C LEU A 338 9.74 -4.95 -4.99
N PHE A 339 10.87 -4.53 -5.53
CA PHE A 339 11.30 -3.13 -5.50
C PHE A 339 10.32 -2.22 -6.22
N ASP A 340 9.86 -2.65 -7.39
CA ASP A 340 8.89 -1.92 -8.19
C ASP A 340 7.56 -1.75 -7.47
N ALA A 341 7.04 -2.82 -6.86
CA ALA A 341 5.83 -2.78 -6.06
C ALA A 341 5.97 -1.84 -4.86
N VAL A 342 7.10 -1.89 -4.14
CA VAL A 342 7.38 -1.01 -2.99
C VAL A 342 7.43 0.45 -3.42
N ASP A 343 8.22 0.78 -4.44
CA ASP A 343 8.38 2.15 -4.93
C ASP A 343 7.03 2.71 -5.42
N THR A 344 6.28 1.90 -6.17
CA THR A 344 4.97 2.29 -6.69
C THR A 344 3.97 2.58 -5.57
N VAL A 345 3.93 1.74 -4.54
CA VAL A 345 3.05 1.93 -3.36
C VAL A 345 3.45 3.17 -2.57
N GLN A 346 4.75 3.31 -2.26
CA GLN A 346 5.24 4.46 -1.48
C GLN A 346 4.92 5.79 -2.16
N ASP A 347 5.24 5.93 -3.44
CA ASP A 347 5.00 7.16 -4.19
C ASP A 347 3.50 7.45 -4.32
N THR A 348 2.70 6.42 -4.57
CA THR A 348 1.24 6.57 -4.65
C THR A 348 0.64 7.02 -3.33
N LEU A 349 1.02 6.41 -2.21
CA LEU A 349 0.53 6.81 -0.89
C LEU A 349 0.97 8.22 -0.51
N ARG A 350 2.22 8.59 -0.79
CA ARG A 350 2.75 9.94 -0.52
C ARG A 350 1.95 11.00 -1.26
N ILE A 351 1.74 10.83 -2.57
CA ILE A 351 1.00 11.82 -3.37
C ILE A 351 -0.46 11.90 -2.95
N PHE A 352 -1.13 10.77 -2.60
CA PHE A 352 -2.51 10.80 -2.12
C PHE A 352 -2.61 11.44 -0.73
N ALA A 353 -1.70 11.14 0.19
CA ALA A 353 -1.67 11.77 1.51
C ALA A 353 -1.48 13.30 1.42
N ASP A 354 -0.70 13.79 0.44
CA ASP A 354 -0.55 15.22 0.18
C ASP A 354 -1.77 15.81 -0.55
N MET A 355 -2.39 15.10 -1.48
CA MET A 355 -3.47 15.60 -2.33
C MET A 355 -4.83 15.69 -1.61
N ILE A 356 -5.20 14.67 -0.84
CA ILE A 356 -6.54 14.55 -0.22
C ILE A 356 -6.92 15.79 0.63
N PRO A 357 -6.03 16.38 1.46
CA PRO A 357 -6.37 17.57 2.27
C PRO A 357 -6.76 18.81 1.44
N TYR A 358 -6.37 18.84 0.18
CA TYR A 358 -6.58 20.01 -0.72
C TYR A 358 -7.73 19.83 -1.70
N ILE A 359 -8.53 18.78 -1.56
CA ILE A 359 -9.76 18.62 -2.35
C ILE A 359 -10.73 19.75 -2.02
N GLU A 360 -11.10 20.54 -3.03
CA GLU A 360 -12.10 21.58 -2.92
C GLU A 360 -13.48 20.99 -3.25
N VAL A 361 -14.39 21.01 -2.27
CA VAL A 361 -15.72 20.40 -2.39
C VAL A 361 -16.74 21.44 -2.81
N LYS A 362 -17.49 21.17 -3.88
CA LYS A 362 -18.58 22.01 -4.40
C LYS A 362 -19.92 21.53 -3.84
N ALA A 363 -20.17 21.88 -2.58
CA ALA A 363 -21.30 21.37 -1.80
C ALA A 363 -22.67 21.64 -2.45
N ASP A 364 -22.84 22.84 -3.05
CA ASP A 364 -24.12 23.20 -3.69
C ASP A 364 -24.36 22.35 -4.95
N VAL A 365 -23.30 22.02 -5.72
CA VAL A 365 -23.41 21.17 -6.91
C VAL A 365 -23.75 19.74 -6.51
N MET A 366 -23.11 19.22 -5.46
CA MET A 366 -23.40 17.89 -4.91
C MET A 366 -24.85 17.81 -4.41
N LYS A 367 -25.31 18.84 -3.66
CA LYS A 367 -26.67 18.87 -3.12
C LYS A 367 -27.71 18.90 -4.23
N ALA A 368 -27.53 19.77 -5.23
CA ALA A 368 -28.44 19.85 -6.39
C ALA A 368 -28.53 18.52 -7.13
N ALA A 369 -27.40 17.84 -7.33
CA ALA A 369 -27.39 16.50 -7.95
C ALA A 369 -28.08 15.43 -7.09
N ALA A 370 -28.05 15.57 -5.75
CA ALA A 370 -28.77 14.64 -4.85
C ALA A 370 -30.29 14.89 -4.85
N GLU A 371 -30.74 16.06 -5.23
CA GLU A 371 -32.17 16.40 -5.36
C GLU A 371 -32.77 15.85 -6.66
N GLU A 372 -31.94 15.47 -7.63
CA GLU A 372 -32.39 14.85 -8.87
C GLU A 372 -32.84 13.38 -8.68
N GLY A 373 -33.64 12.88 -9.61
CA GLY A 373 -33.90 11.43 -9.75
C GLY A 373 -34.73 10.78 -8.65
N PHE A 374 -35.54 11.55 -7.90
CA PHE A 374 -36.41 11.02 -6.83
C PHE A 374 -35.65 10.25 -5.73
N ALA A 375 -34.47 10.70 -5.35
CA ALA A 375 -33.59 10.03 -4.39
C ALA A 375 -34.22 9.79 -3.00
N THR A 376 -35.30 10.51 -2.66
CA THR A 376 -36.07 10.40 -1.41
C THR A 376 -37.33 9.51 -1.53
N ALA A 377 -37.55 8.87 -2.68
CA ALA A 377 -38.74 8.00 -2.87
C ALA A 377 -38.79 6.84 -1.87
N THR A 378 -37.61 6.26 -1.53
CA THR A 378 -37.52 5.21 -0.49
C THR A 378 -37.99 5.74 0.89
N ASP A 379 -37.66 7.00 1.21
CA ASP A 379 -38.09 7.62 2.48
C ASP A 379 -39.59 7.76 2.56
N LEU A 380 -40.29 8.04 1.44
CA LEU A 380 -41.75 8.04 1.37
C LEU A 380 -42.34 6.65 1.62
N ALA A 381 -41.73 5.60 1.01
CA ALA A 381 -42.19 4.23 1.23
C ALA A 381 -42.02 3.82 2.70
N ASP A 382 -40.87 4.11 3.30
CA ASP A 382 -40.58 3.85 4.71
C ASP A 382 -41.53 4.62 5.65
N TYR A 383 -41.85 5.86 5.30
CA TYR A 383 -42.85 6.67 6.04
C TYR A 383 -44.22 5.99 6.05
N LEU A 384 -44.70 5.55 4.88
CA LEU A 384 -45.98 4.86 4.77
C LEU A 384 -45.99 3.52 5.55
N VAL A 385 -44.90 2.79 5.55
CA VAL A 385 -44.76 1.56 6.36
C VAL A 385 -44.83 1.87 7.84
N LYS A 386 -44.19 2.93 8.32
CA LYS A 386 -44.26 3.37 9.72
C LYS A 386 -45.68 3.81 10.13
N LYS A 387 -46.47 4.26 9.17
CA LYS A 387 -47.92 4.58 9.39
C LYS A 387 -48.83 3.35 9.27
N GLY A 388 -48.29 2.14 9.01
CA GLY A 388 -49.01 0.88 9.05
C GLY A 388 -49.34 0.27 7.68
N LEU A 389 -48.83 0.80 6.59
CA LEU A 389 -48.98 0.18 5.27
C LEU A 389 -48.00 -0.98 5.12
N ALA A 390 -48.40 -2.07 4.45
CA ALA A 390 -47.49 -3.14 4.13
C ALA A 390 -46.41 -2.66 3.16
N PHE A 391 -45.17 -3.13 3.29
CA PHE A 391 -44.04 -2.62 2.48
C PHE A 391 -44.28 -2.69 0.96
N ARG A 392 -44.88 -3.78 0.46
CA ARG A 392 -45.18 -3.93 -0.99
C ARG A 392 -46.17 -2.90 -1.46
N ASP A 393 -47.22 -2.66 -0.67
CA ASP A 393 -48.23 -1.68 -0.99
C ASP A 393 -47.69 -0.24 -0.93
N ALA A 394 -46.81 0.03 0.04
CA ALA A 394 -46.10 1.30 0.15
C ALA A 394 -45.20 1.54 -1.06
N HIS A 395 -44.44 0.52 -1.48
CA HIS A 395 -43.59 0.62 -2.65
C HIS A 395 -44.39 0.87 -3.94
N GLU A 396 -45.51 0.18 -4.14
CA GLU A 396 -46.39 0.38 -5.29
C GLU A 396 -47.03 1.78 -5.28
N ALA A 397 -47.51 2.24 -4.16
CA ALA A 397 -48.05 3.59 -3.99
C ALA A 397 -47.04 4.66 -4.36
N VAL A 398 -45.78 4.53 -3.90
CA VAL A 398 -44.68 5.47 -4.21
C VAL A 398 -44.31 5.39 -5.68
N ALA A 399 -44.27 4.20 -6.28
CA ALA A 399 -44.02 4.05 -7.71
C ALA A 399 -45.04 4.78 -8.58
N HIS A 400 -46.34 4.77 -8.17
CA HIS A 400 -47.37 5.55 -8.85
C HIS A 400 -47.13 7.06 -8.70
N ALA A 401 -46.77 7.53 -7.51
CA ALA A 401 -46.46 8.95 -7.28
C ALA A 401 -45.26 9.41 -8.13
N VAL A 402 -44.14 8.61 -8.15
CA VAL A 402 -42.98 8.90 -9.00
C VAL A 402 -43.36 8.95 -10.49
N LYS A 403 -44.15 7.98 -10.96
CA LYS A 403 -44.64 7.95 -12.36
C LYS A 403 -45.45 9.21 -12.69
N ALA A 404 -46.34 9.67 -11.75
CA ALA A 404 -47.13 10.88 -11.92
C ALA A 404 -46.22 12.12 -12.00
N CYS A 405 -45.19 12.22 -11.13
CA CYS A 405 -44.22 13.32 -11.13
C CYS A 405 -43.39 13.35 -12.42
N VAL A 406 -42.94 12.20 -12.91
CA VAL A 406 -42.20 12.10 -14.19
C VAL A 406 -43.08 12.63 -15.34
N GLY A 407 -44.36 12.23 -15.37
CA GLY A 407 -45.33 12.70 -16.40
C GLY A 407 -45.60 14.21 -16.35
N ARG A 408 -45.45 14.84 -15.17
CA ARG A 408 -45.64 16.28 -14.93
C ARG A 408 -44.34 17.09 -14.94
N ASN A 409 -43.20 16.45 -15.06
CA ASN A 409 -41.88 17.06 -14.92
C ASN A 409 -41.73 17.86 -13.62
N CYS A 410 -42.10 17.25 -12.48
CA CYS A 410 -42.01 17.85 -11.15
C CYS A 410 -41.44 16.82 -10.14
N MET A 411 -41.04 17.29 -8.96
CA MET A 411 -40.53 16.44 -7.88
C MET A 411 -41.67 16.06 -6.92
N LEU A 412 -41.46 15.06 -6.03
CA LEU A 412 -42.40 14.67 -5.00
C LEU A 412 -42.71 15.82 -4.04
N THR A 413 -41.74 16.68 -3.78
CA THR A 413 -41.84 17.87 -2.94
C THR A 413 -42.65 19.03 -3.56
N ASP A 414 -42.86 19.02 -4.87
CA ASP A 414 -43.63 20.03 -5.57
C ASP A 414 -45.14 19.79 -5.50
N LEU A 415 -45.55 18.59 -5.09
CA LEU A 415 -46.95 18.24 -4.91
C LEU A 415 -47.49 18.77 -3.59
N SER A 416 -48.74 19.27 -3.58
CA SER A 416 -49.46 19.48 -2.36
C SER A 416 -49.74 18.15 -1.66
N LEU A 417 -50.05 18.15 -0.35
CA LEU A 417 -50.39 16.94 0.39
C LEU A 417 -51.54 16.16 -0.26
N SER A 418 -52.57 16.87 -0.75
CA SER A 418 -53.70 16.26 -1.45
C SER A 418 -53.29 15.60 -2.77
N GLU A 419 -52.44 16.25 -3.55
CA GLU A 419 -51.94 15.69 -4.80
C GLU A 419 -51.01 14.48 -4.54
N LEU A 420 -50.18 14.53 -3.50
CA LEU A 420 -49.28 13.43 -3.14
C LEU A 420 -50.09 12.20 -2.67
N ARG A 421 -51.14 12.41 -1.84
CA ARG A 421 -52.07 11.34 -1.45
C ARG A 421 -52.77 10.74 -2.66
N PHE A 422 -53.27 11.58 -3.57
CA PHE A 422 -53.92 11.14 -4.80
C PHE A 422 -52.97 10.31 -5.66
N ALA A 423 -51.73 10.81 -5.88
CA ALA A 423 -50.71 10.12 -6.66
C ALA A 423 -50.33 8.75 -6.07
N CYS A 424 -50.36 8.62 -4.74
CA CYS A 424 -50.14 7.37 -4.00
C CYS A 424 -51.39 6.45 -3.94
N GLY A 425 -52.55 6.87 -4.43
CA GLY A 425 -53.80 6.14 -4.30
C GLY A 425 -54.37 6.07 -2.86
N LEU A 426 -54.06 7.08 -2.04
CA LEU A 426 -54.38 7.13 -0.61
C LEU A 426 -55.49 8.15 -0.25
N ASP A 427 -56.27 8.60 -1.21
CA ASP A 427 -57.37 9.59 -0.97
C ASP A 427 -58.33 9.16 0.10
N ASN A 428 -58.62 7.88 0.16
CA ASN A 428 -59.57 7.31 1.11
C ASN A 428 -58.91 6.89 2.46
N ARG A 429 -57.61 7.17 2.61
CA ARG A 429 -56.81 6.82 3.81
C ARG A 429 -55.95 8.00 4.27
N PRO A 430 -56.56 9.17 4.57
CA PRO A 430 -55.80 10.38 4.89
C PRO A 430 -54.96 10.24 6.16
N GLU A 431 -55.27 9.30 7.04
CA GLU A 431 -54.52 9.01 8.26
C GLU A 431 -53.11 8.46 8.01
N LEU A 432 -52.88 7.89 6.83
CA LEU A 432 -51.56 7.31 6.47
C LEU A 432 -50.51 8.36 6.06
N MET A 433 -50.92 9.59 5.73
CA MET A 433 -49.99 10.61 5.27
C MET A 433 -50.41 11.99 5.76
N GLY A 434 -49.59 12.65 6.55
CA GLY A 434 -49.74 14.02 7.02
C GLY A 434 -48.69 14.96 6.44
N ASP A 435 -48.76 16.26 6.80
CA ASP A 435 -47.79 17.27 6.36
C ASP A 435 -46.37 17.00 6.84
N ASP A 436 -46.20 16.17 7.88
CA ASP A 436 -44.88 15.71 8.38
C ASP A 436 -44.09 14.93 7.35
N VAL A 437 -44.69 14.41 6.28
CA VAL A 437 -44.02 13.70 5.19
C VAL A 437 -43.00 14.58 4.46
N PHE A 438 -43.33 15.87 4.25
CA PHE A 438 -42.47 16.76 3.48
C PHE A 438 -41.12 17.01 4.14
N ALA A 439 -41.04 16.96 5.47
CA ALA A 439 -39.77 17.06 6.18
C ALA A 439 -38.80 15.90 5.84
N LEU A 440 -39.37 14.70 5.60
CA LEU A 440 -38.58 13.51 5.22
C LEU A 440 -38.22 13.47 3.71
N LEU A 441 -39.00 14.14 2.87
CA LEU A 441 -38.81 14.16 1.43
C LEU A 441 -37.70 15.15 0.98
N THR A 442 -37.17 15.97 1.89
CA THR A 442 -35.96 16.75 1.62
C THR A 442 -34.71 15.85 1.70
N VAL A 443 -33.68 16.17 0.91
CA VAL A 443 -32.40 15.42 1.01
C VAL A 443 -31.78 15.52 2.40
N ASP A 444 -31.95 16.65 3.08
CA ASP A 444 -31.52 16.86 4.48
C ASP A 444 -32.30 15.95 5.44
N GLY A 445 -33.63 15.86 5.30
CA GLY A 445 -34.49 15.00 6.11
C GLY A 445 -34.14 13.51 5.91
N SER A 446 -33.94 13.12 4.66
CA SER A 446 -33.54 11.78 4.26
C SER A 446 -32.21 11.37 4.94
N VAL A 447 -31.15 12.18 4.80
CA VAL A 447 -29.85 11.94 5.42
C VAL A 447 -29.94 11.88 6.94
N ASN A 448 -30.63 12.86 7.57
CA ASN A 448 -30.76 12.94 9.02
C ASN A 448 -31.61 11.81 9.63
N SER A 449 -32.45 11.14 8.85
CA SER A 449 -33.27 10.02 9.33
C SER A 449 -32.46 8.74 9.59
N ARG A 450 -31.25 8.59 9.04
CA ARG A 450 -30.42 7.36 9.07
C ARG A 450 -29.47 7.35 10.27
N GLN A 451 -30.04 7.26 11.48
CA GLN A 451 -29.35 7.40 12.77
C GLN A 451 -28.73 6.09 13.30
N HIS A 452 -28.88 4.96 12.63
CA HIS A 452 -28.29 3.70 13.08
C HIS A 452 -26.77 3.71 12.89
N ALA A 453 -26.06 2.89 13.62
CA ALA A 453 -24.61 2.76 13.51
C ALA A 453 -24.20 2.38 12.06
N GLY A 454 -23.28 3.14 11.46
CA GLY A 454 -22.91 2.98 10.06
C GLY A 454 -23.83 3.69 9.06
N GLY A 455 -24.89 4.37 9.54
CA GLY A 455 -25.75 5.21 8.69
C GLY A 455 -25.08 6.53 8.28
N THR A 456 -25.68 7.21 7.31
CA THR A 456 -25.11 8.42 6.73
C THR A 456 -25.43 9.71 7.49
N ALA A 457 -26.22 9.68 8.56
CA ALA A 457 -26.51 10.87 9.35
C ALA A 457 -25.22 11.51 9.87
N PRO A 458 -25.06 12.85 9.85
CA PRO A 458 -23.84 13.53 10.28
C PRO A 458 -23.35 13.11 11.67
N SER A 459 -24.27 12.86 12.62
CA SER A 459 -23.95 12.37 13.96
C SER A 459 -23.29 10.98 13.96
N GLN A 460 -23.68 10.11 13.03
CA GLN A 460 -23.11 8.78 12.88
C GLN A 460 -21.73 8.84 12.18
N VAL A 461 -21.58 9.73 11.20
CA VAL A 461 -20.31 10.02 10.55
C VAL A 461 -19.28 10.54 11.56
N LEU A 462 -19.64 11.54 12.37
CA LEU A 462 -18.77 12.07 13.44
C LEU A 462 -18.42 10.98 14.49
N SER A 463 -19.36 10.11 14.82
CA SER A 463 -19.10 8.99 15.72
C SER A 463 -18.13 7.98 15.12
N ALA A 464 -18.22 7.69 13.82
CA ALA A 464 -17.29 6.83 13.10
C ALA A 464 -15.89 7.47 13.04
N ILE A 465 -15.79 8.77 12.75
CA ILE A 465 -14.52 9.52 12.74
C ILE A 465 -13.85 9.46 14.13
N LYS A 466 -14.63 9.67 15.21
CA LYS A 466 -14.10 9.57 16.58
C LYS A 466 -13.50 8.18 16.86
N ARG A 467 -14.17 7.10 16.45
CA ARG A 467 -13.60 5.74 16.55
C ARG A 467 -12.33 5.61 15.72
N GLY A 468 -12.37 6.05 14.46
CA GLY A 468 -11.20 5.99 13.56
C GLY A 468 -9.98 6.72 14.11
N ARG A 469 -10.16 7.86 14.79
CA ARG A 469 -9.06 8.58 15.45
C ARG A 469 -8.50 7.82 16.66
N ALA A 470 -9.31 7.05 17.35
CA ALA A 470 -8.86 6.23 18.47
C ALA A 470 -8.07 4.98 18.02
N ASP A 471 -8.26 4.53 16.78
CA ASP A 471 -7.60 3.35 16.19
C ASP A 471 -6.29 3.71 15.45
N LEU A 472 -5.86 4.98 15.45
CA LEU A 472 -4.62 5.45 14.82
C LEU A 472 -3.43 5.41 15.78
#